data_bcb8a7d392bf72f0dd680a6f726c6ef9
#
_entry.id   bcb8a7d392bf72f0dd680a6f726c6ef9
#
_cell.length_a   1.000
_cell.length_b   1.000
_cell.length_c   1.000
_cell.angle_alpha   90.00
_cell.angle_beta   90.00
_cell.angle_gamma   90.00
#
_symmetry.space_group_name_H-M   'P 1'
#
loop_
_entity.id
_entity.type
_entity.pdbx_description
1 polymer ?
#
loop_
_entity_poly.entity_id
_entity_poly.type
_entity_poly.pdbx_seq_one_letter_code
_entity_poly.pdbx_strand_id
1 'polypeptide(L)'
;MAMPYLRAVLFVSFLCFSSLTGIAHSHDDHFFVEGQVYCDTCRVQFITRVSEFMSGAKVRLECKDREGGHITYSIDGETDDSGTYHLPVDGNHEDEICEVELMKSSNPECDEIHNNSWANKSSSRISLTHNNGMSSKVRHANPLGFYAKEAHSECPEVFKELGILPNDP
;
A
#
# COMPACT_ATOMS: atom_id res chain seq x y z
N MET A 1 -11.96 71.21 5.61
CA MET A 1 -11.17 70.39 6.63
C MET A 1 -11.58 68.93 6.52
N ALA A 2 -10.97 68.22 5.64
CA ALA A 2 -11.31 66.80 5.39
C ALA A 2 -10.54 65.91 6.34
N MET A 3 -11.27 65.19 7.07
CA MET A 3 -11.12 64.37 8.23
C MET A 3 -9.89 63.44 8.21
N PRO A 4 -8.96 63.56 9.17
CA PRO A 4 -7.84 62.64 9.34
C PRO A 4 -8.32 61.23 9.73
N TYR A 5 -9.50 61.10 10.31
CA TYR A 5 -10.10 59.82 10.72
C TYR A 5 -10.40 58.87 9.54
N LEU A 6 -10.78 59.39 8.38
CA LEU A 6 -11.11 58.55 7.23
C LEU A 6 -9.88 57.86 6.66
N ARG A 7 -8.72 58.51 6.69
CA ARG A 7 -7.44 57.90 6.29
C ARG A 7 -6.95 56.87 7.27
N ALA A 8 -7.13 57.10 8.60
CA ALA A 8 -6.78 56.16 9.63
C ALA A 8 -7.64 54.88 9.56
N VAL A 9 -8.94 55.01 9.30
CA VAL A 9 -9.86 53.83 9.17
C VAL A 9 -9.51 53.00 7.94
N LEU A 10 -9.15 53.62 6.80
CA LEU A 10 -8.73 52.93 5.60
C LEU A 10 -7.40 52.19 5.78
N PHE A 11 -6.44 52.75 6.52
CA PHE A 11 -5.17 52.09 6.83
C PHE A 11 -5.36 50.90 7.78
N VAL A 12 -6.19 51.00 8.78
CA VAL A 12 -6.49 49.88 9.71
C VAL A 12 -7.25 48.77 8.99
N SER A 13 -8.18 49.08 8.10
CA SER A 13 -8.88 48.08 7.28
C SER A 13 -7.94 47.35 6.33
N PHE A 14 -6.98 48.05 5.74
CA PHE A 14 -6.00 47.43 4.83
C PHE A 14 -5.03 46.52 5.58
N LEU A 15 -4.63 46.87 6.81
CA LEU A 15 -3.78 46.04 7.65
C LEU A 15 -4.51 44.77 8.19
N CYS A 16 -5.83 44.87 8.43
CA CYS A 16 -6.62 43.70 8.82
C CYS A 16 -6.83 42.70 7.68
N PHE A 17 -6.93 43.17 6.43
CA PHE A 17 -7.09 42.30 5.26
C PHE A 17 -5.80 41.54 4.89
N SER A 18 -4.62 42.11 5.16
CA SER A 18 -3.34 41.45 4.88
C SER A 18 -2.97 40.35 5.85
N SER A 19 -3.62 40.21 7.00
CA SER A 19 -3.42 39.12 7.96
C SER A 19 -4.27 37.89 7.67
N LEU A 20 -5.13 37.92 6.64
CA LEU A 20 -5.98 36.80 6.22
C LEU A 20 -5.38 36.00 5.05
N THR A 21 -4.15 36.27 4.62
CA THR A 21 -3.43 35.35 3.75
C THR A 21 -3.06 34.15 4.60
N GLY A 22 -4.00 33.20 4.68
CA GLY A 22 -3.75 31.90 5.28
C GLY A 22 -2.50 31.32 4.63
N ILE A 23 -1.56 30.90 5.46
CA ILE A 23 -0.44 30.08 5.02
C ILE A 23 -1.11 28.84 4.43
N ALA A 24 -1.17 28.75 3.10
CA ALA A 24 -1.48 27.49 2.45
C ALA A 24 -0.37 26.53 2.86
N HIS A 25 -0.66 25.68 3.84
CA HIS A 25 0.17 24.52 4.08
C HIS A 25 0.03 23.67 2.82
N SER A 26 1.07 23.65 2.01
CA SER A 26 1.22 22.60 1.01
C SER A 26 1.33 21.31 1.84
N HIS A 27 0.28 20.51 1.85
CA HIS A 27 0.34 19.15 2.35
C HIS A 27 1.38 18.45 1.47
N ASP A 28 2.44 17.98 2.11
CA ASP A 28 3.43 17.13 1.46
C ASP A 28 2.81 15.74 1.31
N ASP A 29 2.13 15.52 0.18
CA ASP A 29 1.37 14.30 -0.13
C ASP A 29 2.29 13.16 -0.59
N HIS A 30 3.40 12.97 0.13
CA HIS A 30 4.31 11.85 -0.09
C HIS A 30 3.99 10.72 0.90
N PHE A 31 3.69 9.55 0.37
CA PHE A 31 3.59 8.31 1.11
C PHE A 31 4.65 7.31 0.65
N PHE A 32 4.92 6.33 1.50
CA PHE A 32 5.67 5.14 1.14
C PHE A 32 4.79 3.93 1.39
N VAL A 33 4.62 3.09 0.38
CA VAL A 33 3.95 1.80 0.54
C VAL A 33 5.01 0.73 0.72
N GLU A 34 4.94 0.04 1.83
CA GLU A 34 5.86 -1.04 2.20
C GLU A 34 5.10 -2.34 2.36
N GLY A 35 5.67 -3.43 1.90
CA GLY A 35 5.13 -4.76 2.07
C GLY A 35 6.15 -5.82 1.71
N GLN A 36 5.74 -7.08 1.83
CA GLN A 36 6.61 -8.23 1.60
C GLN A 36 6.04 -9.15 0.54
N VAL A 37 6.93 -9.81 -0.21
CA VAL A 37 6.59 -10.89 -1.12
C VAL A 37 7.26 -12.18 -0.65
N TYR A 38 6.51 -13.26 -0.67
CA TYR A 38 6.99 -14.57 -0.22
C TYR A 38 6.55 -15.67 -1.17
N CYS A 39 7.25 -16.79 -1.12
CA CYS A 39 6.84 -18.04 -1.72
C CYS A 39 5.94 -18.79 -0.73
N ASP A 40 4.69 -18.98 -1.10
CA ASP A 40 3.73 -19.80 -0.37
C ASP A 40 3.95 -21.28 -0.72
N THR A 41 4.89 -21.87 -0.02
CA THR A 41 5.31 -23.26 -0.25
C THR A 41 4.25 -24.29 0.15
N CYS A 42 3.29 -23.92 0.99
CA CYS A 42 2.18 -24.80 1.37
C CYS A 42 0.84 -24.45 0.69
N ARG A 43 0.80 -23.41 -0.15
CA ARG A 43 -0.37 -22.99 -0.93
C ARG A 43 -1.60 -22.66 -0.07
N VAL A 44 -1.36 -22.04 1.10
CA VAL A 44 -2.40 -21.73 2.11
C VAL A 44 -2.73 -20.25 2.21
N GLN A 45 -2.08 -19.42 1.40
CA GLN A 45 -2.32 -17.96 1.31
C GLN A 45 -1.94 -17.17 2.56
N PHE A 46 -1.05 -17.66 3.37
CA PHE A 46 -0.44 -16.94 4.49
C PHE A 46 0.98 -17.48 4.76
N ILE A 47 1.77 -16.65 5.45
CA ILE A 47 3.14 -17.02 5.78
C ILE A 47 3.14 -18.14 6.81
N THR A 48 3.89 -19.20 6.50
CA THR A 48 4.16 -20.33 7.39
C THR A 48 5.64 -20.38 7.74
N ARG A 49 6.04 -21.29 8.65
CA ARG A 49 7.46 -21.46 8.99
C ARG A 49 8.35 -21.95 7.85
N VAL A 50 7.75 -22.51 6.80
CA VAL A 50 8.44 -22.98 5.60
C VAL A 50 8.27 -22.04 4.41
N SER A 51 7.64 -20.89 4.59
CA SER A 51 7.57 -19.84 3.58
C SER A 51 8.90 -19.12 3.44
N GLU A 52 9.28 -18.76 2.22
CA GLU A 52 10.53 -18.09 1.91
C GLU A 52 10.25 -16.70 1.35
N PHE A 53 10.87 -15.65 1.92
CA PHE A 53 10.76 -14.31 1.36
C PHE A 53 11.55 -14.20 0.06
N MET A 54 10.99 -13.46 -0.90
CA MET A 54 11.48 -13.45 -2.27
C MET A 54 12.16 -12.13 -2.61
N SER A 55 13.47 -12.16 -2.80
CA SER A 55 14.23 -11.04 -3.37
C SER A 55 14.00 -10.94 -4.89
N GLY A 56 13.94 -9.72 -5.43
CA GLY A 56 13.80 -9.49 -6.86
C GLY A 56 12.42 -9.77 -7.45
N ALA A 57 11.41 -9.98 -6.63
CA ALA A 57 10.02 -10.11 -7.07
C ALA A 57 9.48 -8.74 -7.50
N LYS A 58 8.75 -8.70 -8.62
CA LYS A 58 8.17 -7.46 -9.14
C LYS A 58 6.76 -7.27 -8.62
N VAL A 59 6.49 -6.05 -8.17
CA VAL A 59 5.17 -5.61 -7.70
C VAL A 59 4.77 -4.33 -8.42
N ARG A 60 3.47 -4.03 -8.43
CA ARG A 60 2.92 -2.79 -8.95
C ARG A 60 1.89 -2.24 -7.98
N LEU A 61 2.01 -0.97 -7.62
CA LEU A 61 0.93 -0.23 -7.00
C LEU A 61 0.10 0.40 -8.12
N GLU A 62 -1.20 0.17 -8.10
CA GLU A 62 -2.17 0.85 -8.96
C GLU A 62 -3.23 1.54 -8.12
N CYS A 63 -3.56 2.79 -8.48
CA CYS A 63 -4.71 3.49 -7.95
C CYS A 63 -5.72 3.70 -9.08
N LYS A 64 -7.01 3.52 -8.75
CA LYS A 64 -8.12 3.62 -9.69
C LYS A 64 -9.18 4.56 -9.13
N ASP A 65 -9.84 5.31 -10.01
CA ASP A 65 -11.02 6.06 -9.61
C ASP A 65 -12.13 5.12 -9.13
N ARG A 66 -13.02 5.63 -8.28
CA ARG A 66 -14.13 4.83 -7.71
C ARG A 66 -15.31 4.70 -8.66
N GLU A 67 -15.41 5.55 -9.64
CA GLU A 67 -16.57 5.65 -10.53
C GLU A 67 -16.44 4.75 -11.75
N GLY A 68 -15.30 4.82 -12.44
CA GLY A 68 -15.07 4.10 -13.70
C GLY A 68 -13.99 3.01 -13.64
N GLY A 69 -13.25 2.92 -12.53
CA GLY A 69 -12.13 1.98 -12.38
C GLY A 69 -10.94 2.28 -13.31
N HIS A 70 -10.84 3.52 -13.82
CA HIS A 70 -9.71 3.94 -14.62
C HIS A 70 -8.46 4.09 -13.74
N ILE A 71 -7.33 3.60 -14.25
CA ILE A 71 -6.04 3.76 -13.58
C ILE A 71 -5.66 5.25 -13.62
N THR A 72 -5.49 5.84 -12.43
CA THR A 72 -5.10 7.24 -12.22
C THR A 72 -3.64 7.37 -11.90
N TYR A 73 -3.07 6.34 -11.24
CA TYR A 73 -1.67 6.29 -10.84
C TYR A 73 -1.15 4.86 -10.90
N SER A 74 0.12 4.69 -11.26
CA SER A 74 0.79 3.38 -11.25
C SER A 74 2.29 3.55 -11.05
N ILE A 75 2.88 2.72 -10.18
CA ILE A 75 4.32 2.63 -9.97
C ILE A 75 4.76 1.19 -9.79
N ASP A 76 5.82 0.81 -10.48
CA ASP A 76 6.45 -0.51 -10.37
C ASP A 76 7.56 -0.50 -9.32
N GLY A 77 7.73 -1.63 -8.64
CA GLY A 77 8.82 -1.84 -7.72
C GLY A 77 9.33 -3.27 -7.70
N GLU A 78 10.35 -3.46 -6.91
CA GLU A 78 11.04 -4.73 -6.76
C GLU A 78 11.37 -4.95 -5.29
N THR A 79 11.30 -6.19 -4.83
CA THR A 79 11.70 -6.54 -3.46
C THR A 79 13.22 -6.61 -3.31
N ASP A 80 13.69 -6.17 -2.16
CA ASP A 80 15.08 -6.27 -1.71
C ASP A 80 15.44 -7.71 -1.26
N ASP A 81 16.65 -7.87 -0.70
CA ASP A 81 17.14 -9.17 -0.21
C ASP A 81 16.33 -9.77 0.95
N SER A 82 15.52 -8.96 1.63
CA SER A 82 14.59 -9.40 2.68
C SER A 82 13.21 -9.78 2.15
N GLY A 83 12.98 -9.64 0.85
CA GLY A 83 11.67 -9.78 0.23
C GLY A 83 10.75 -8.59 0.47
N THR A 84 11.28 -7.44 0.90
CA THR A 84 10.51 -6.23 1.18
C THR A 84 10.59 -5.26 0.00
N TYR A 85 9.46 -4.66 -0.37
CA TYR A 85 9.41 -3.56 -1.34
C TYR A 85 9.09 -2.25 -0.65
N HIS A 86 9.60 -1.13 -1.23
CA HIS A 86 9.34 0.23 -0.82
C HIS A 86 8.95 1.06 -2.05
N LEU A 87 7.71 1.50 -2.14
CA LEU A 87 7.18 2.27 -3.25
C LEU A 87 6.96 3.71 -2.80
N PRO A 88 7.68 4.71 -3.33
CA PRO A 88 7.36 6.11 -3.10
C PRO A 88 6.09 6.47 -3.87
N VAL A 89 5.17 7.18 -3.22
CA VAL A 89 3.90 7.59 -3.80
C VAL A 89 3.74 9.08 -3.65
N ASP A 90 3.60 9.75 -4.78
CA ASP A 90 3.45 11.19 -4.86
C ASP A 90 2.00 11.55 -5.28
N GLY A 91 1.46 12.59 -4.67
CA GLY A 91 0.14 13.10 -5.01
C GLY A 91 -0.95 12.69 -4.03
N ASN A 92 -2.14 13.19 -4.28
CA ASN A 92 -3.32 12.91 -3.47
C ASN A 92 -4.13 11.77 -4.08
N HIS A 93 -4.27 10.68 -3.33
CA HIS A 93 -4.99 9.47 -3.72
C HIS A 93 -6.09 9.11 -2.71
N GLU A 94 -6.58 10.09 -1.92
CA GLU A 94 -7.56 9.86 -0.85
C GLU A 94 -8.89 9.29 -1.35
N ASP A 95 -9.32 9.71 -2.53
CA ASP A 95 -10.60 9.31 -3.13
C ASP A 95 -10.46 8.10 -4.07
N GLU A 96 -9.28 7.53 -4.17
CA GLU A 96 -9.00 6.42 -5.08
C GLU A 96 -8.98 5.06 -4.36
N ILE A 97 -9.02 4.00 -5.14
CA ILE A 97 -8.82 2.63 -4.69
C ILE A 97 -7.42 2.22 -5.12
N CYS A 98 -6.51 2.10 -4.17
CA CYS A 98 -5.14 1.72 -4.41
C CYS A 98 -4.87 0.29 -3.95
N GLU A 99 -4.20 -0.50 -4.77
CA GLU A 99 -3.83 -1.89 -4.50
C GLU A 99 -2.40 -2.16 -4.98
N VAL A 100 -1.66 -2.94 -4.20
CA VAL A 100 -0.39 -3.50 -4.65
C VAL A 100 -0.65 -4.89 -5.21
N GLU A 101 -0.15 -5.16 -6.41
CA GLU A 101 -0.35 -6.41 -7.13
C GLU A 101 0.99 -7.11 -7.40
N LEU A 102 0.97 -8.45 -7.40
CA LEU A 102 2.10 -9.25 -7.85
C LEU A 102 2.19 -9.22 -9.38
N MET A 103 3.37 -8.88 -9.90
CA MET A 103 3.61 -8.80 -11.35
C MET A 103 4.43 -9.97 -11.88
N LYS A 104 5.54 -10.26 -11.22
CA LYS A 104 6.47 -11.30 -11.68
C LYS A 104 7.28 -11.86 -10.52
N SER A 105 7.33 -13.17 -10.44
CA SER A 105 8.20 -13.88 -9.53
C SER A 105 9.67 -13.82 -9.98
N SER A 106 10.58 -13.80 -9.03
CA SER A 106 12.01 -14.01 -9.24
C SER A 106 12.42 -15.48 -9.21
N ASN A 107 11.56 -16.36 -8.69
CA ASN A 107 11.79 -17.79 -8.56
C ASN A 107 10.86 -18.59 -9.50
N PRO A 108 11.38 -19.28 -10.53
CA PRO A 108 10.55 -20.03 -11.49
C PRO A 108 9.83 -21.24 -10.87
N GLU A 109 10.27 -21.73 -9.71
CA GLU A 109 9.58 -22.84 -9.00
C GLU A 109 8.46 -22.32 -8.09
N CYS A 110 8.32 -21.02 -7.97
CA CYS A 110 7.31 -20.34 -7.16
C CYS A 110 6.77 -19.12 -7.89
N ASP A 111 6.09 -19.31 -9.01
CA ASP A 111 5.65 -18.24 -9.91
C ASP A 111 4.15 -18.27 -10.23
N GLU A 112 3.40 -19.16 -9.62
CA GLU A 112 1.96 -19.24 -9.83
C GLU A 112 1.23 -18.14 -9.04
N ILE A 113 0.30 -17.46 -9.69
CA ILE A 113 -0.57 -16.46 -9.09
C ILE A 113 -1.97 -17.05 -8.93
N HIS A 114 -2.52 -16.91 -7.72
CA HIS A 114 -3.87 -17.40 -7.44
C HIS A 114 -4.94 -16.45 -8.01
N ASN A 115 -5.67 -16.92 -9.00
CA ASN A 115 -6.72 -16.17 -9.71
C ASN A 115 -8.15 -16.59 -9.31
N ASN A 116 -8.40 -17.00 -8.08
CA ASN A 116 -9.75 -17.33 -7.64
C ASN A 116 -10.56 -16.08 -7.30
N SER A 117 -11.73 -15.95 -7.91
CA SER A 117 -12.62 -14.79 -7.83
C SER A 117 -13.15 -14.44 -6.44
N TRP A 118 -12.96 -15.28 -5.42
CA TRP A 118 -13.48 -15.08 -4.07
C TRP A 118 -12.49 -14.46 -3.08
N ALA A 119 -11.19 -14.59 -3.35
CA ALA A 119 -10.15 -13.97 -2.53
C ALA A 119 -8.98 -13.67 -3.46
N ASN A 120 -8.98 -12.50 -4.08
CA ASN A 120 -7.86 -12.05 -4.90
C ASN A 120 -6.70 -11.67 -3.97
N LYS A 121 -5.94 -12.67 -3.52
CA LYS A 121 -4.75 -12.48 -2.67
C LYS A 121 -3.48 -12.23 -3.48
N SER A 122 -3.60 -12.06 -4.78
CA SER A 122 -2.54 -11.51 -5.60
C SER A 122 -2.41 -10.00 -5.47
N SER A 123 -3.34 -9.36 -4.75
CA SER A 123 -3.30 -7.93 -4.45
C SER A 123 -3.55 -7.64 -2.95
N SER A 124 -3.00 -6.52 -2.50
CA SER A 124 -3.21 -5.98 -1.17
C SER A 124 -3.70 -4.54 -1.28
N ARG A 125 -4.91 -4.30 -0.78
CA ARG A 125 -5.49 -2.96 -0.73
C ARG A 125 -4.78 -2.10 0.28
N ILE A 126 -4.51 -0.84 -0.10
CA ILE A 126 -3.83 0.13 0.73
C ILE A 126 -4.60 1.46 0.76
N SER A 127 -4.62 2.11 1.92
CA SER A 127 -5.22 3.43 2.08
C SER A 127 -4.14 4.51 2.08
N LEU A 128 -4.23 5.43 1.13
CA LEU A 128 -3.31 6.56 0.96
C LEU A 128 -3.97 7.88 1.40
N THR A 129 -4.70 7.85 2.50
CA THR A 129 -5.37 9.01 3.08
C THR A 129 -4.62 9.54 4.30
N HIS A 130 -4.65 10.86 4.50
CA HIS A 130 -4.10 11.54 5.67
C HIS A 130 -5.02 11.44 6.91
N ASN A 131 -6.31 11.24 6.72
CA ASN A 131 -7.34 11.35 7.76
C ASN A 131 -7.75 10.01 8.40
N ASN A 132 -6.90 8.99 8.34
CA ASN A 132 -7.20 7.65 8.89
C ASN A 132 -6.66 7.41 10.31
N GLY A 133 -6.21 8.46 11.00
CA GLY A 133 -5.62 8.37 12.35
C GLY A 133 -4.17 7.88 12.39
N MET A 134 -3.56 7.58 11.25
CA MET A 134 -2.15 7.17 11.16
C MET A 134 -1.27 8.38 10.92
N SER A 135 -0.33 8.63 11.82
CA SER A 135 0.65 9.73 11.69
C SER A 135 1.84 9.38 10.79
N SER A 136 2.12 8.09 10.59
CA SER A 136 3.20 7.62 9.73
C SER A 136 2.89 7.90 8.25
N LYS A 137 3.89 8.29 7.49
CA LYS A 137 3.82 8.35 6.02
C LYS A 137 4.03 6.98 5.37
N VAL A 138 4.48 5.99 6.10
CA VAL A 138 4.59 4.61 5.62
C VAL A 138 3.25 3.90 5.80
N ARG A 139 2.77 3.28 4.73
CA ARG A 139 1.58 2.45 4.68
C ARG A 139 1.99 1.01 4.44
N HIS A 140 1.63 0.13 5.37
CA HIS A 140 1.97 -1.29 5.27
C HIS A 140 0.87 -2.05 4.54
N ALA A 141 1.27 -2.70 3.45
CA ALA A 141 0.44 -3.64 2.71
C ALA A 141 0.54 -5.04 3.34
N ASN A 142 -0.52 -5.83 3.20
CA ASN A 142 -0.46 -7.23 3.59
C ASN A 142 0.56 -7.97 2.72
N PRO A 143 1.30 -8.95 3.27
CA PRO A 143 2.20 -9.77 2.49
C PRO A 143 1.49 -10.45 1.33
N LEU A 144 2.17 -10.53 0.18
CA LEU A 144 1.68 -11.16 -1.04
C LEU A 144 2.49 -12.41 -1.35
N GLY A 145 1.83 -13.50 -1.70
CA GLY A 145 2.48 -14.78 -1.96
C GLY A 145 2.29 -15.27 -3.38
N PHE A 146 3.40 -15.67 -4.02
CA PHE A 146 3.36 -16.59 -5.16
C PHE A 146 3.24 -18.01 -4.65
N TYR A 147 2.59 -18.89 -5.38
CA TYR A 147 2.51 -20.29 -5.03
C TYR A 147 3.67 -21.08 -5.60
N ALA A 148 4.25 -21.95 -4.77
CA ALA A 148 5.15 -22.98 -5.23
C ALA A 148 4.41 -23.95 -6.16
N LYS A 149 5.07 -24.42 -7.21
CA LYS A 149 4.55 -25.46 -8.11
C LYS A 149 4.28 -26.77 -7.37
N GLU A 150 5.18 -27.13 -6.47
CA GLU A 150 5.06 -28.29 -5.62
C GLU A 150 5.04 -27.89 -4.14
N ALA A 151 4.17 -28.54 -3.37
CA ALA A 151 4.08 -28.28 -1.94
C ALA A 151 5.33 -28.80 -1.20
N HIS A 152 5.82 -28.02 -0.23
CA HIS A 152 6.95 -28.42 0.60
C HIS A 152 6.62 -29.69 1.41
N SER A 153 7.59 -30.60 1.57
CA SER A 153 7.40 -31.90 2.23
C SER A 153 6.94 -31.79 3.70
N GLU A 154 7.25 -30.68 4.37
CA GLU A 154 6.85 -30.43 5.76
C GLU A 154 5.46 -29.81 5.91
N CYS A 155 4.75 -29.50 4.82
CA CYS A 155 3.43 -28.89 4.90
C CYS A 155 2.41 -29.68 5.74
N PRO A 156 2.38 -31.04 5.70
CA PRO A 156 1.47 -31.79 6.58
C PRO A 156 1.73 -31.56 8.07
N GLU A 157 2.99 -31.37 8.46
CA GLU A 157 3.35 -31.07 9.86
C GLU A 157 2.95 -29.62 10.21
N VAL A 158 3.21 -28.66 9.32
CA VAL A 158 2.78 -27.28 9.47
C VAL A 158 1.26 -27.19 9.67
N PHE A 159 0.49 -27.96 8.91
CA PHE A 159 -0.98 -27.98 9.03
C PHE A 159 -1.46 -28.55 10.37
N LYS A 160 -0.77 -29.56 10.90
CA LYS A 160 -1.05 -30.10 12.24
C LYS A 160 -0.74 -29.06 13.33
N GLU A 161 0.42 -28.40 13.25
CA GLU A 161 0.81 -27.32 14.18
C GLU A 161 -0.21 -26.18 14.20
N LEU A 162 -0.75 -25.83 13.05
CA LEU A 162 -1.74 -24.76 12.89
C LEU A 162 -3.18 -25.19 13.19
N GLY A 163 -3.41 -26.49 13.44
CA GLY A 163 -4.74 -27.04 13.69
C GLY A 163 -5.66 -27.01 12.45
N ILE A 164 -5.10 -26.96 11.26
CA ILE A 164 -5.85 -26.90 9.98
C ILE A 164 -6.29 -28.31 9.56
N LEU A 165 -5.48 -29.32 9.85
CA LEU A 165 -5.86 -30.72 9.68
C LEU A 165 -6.53 -31.23 10.95
N PRO A 166 -7.61 -32.06 10.83
CA PRO A 166 -8.13 -32.75 11.98
C PRO A 166 -7.02 -33.62 12.60
N ASN A 167 -6.86 -33.52 13.92
CA ASN A 167 -5.99 -34.45 14.64
C ASN A 167 -6.46 -35.84 14.29
N ASP A 168 -5.55 -36.69 13.84
CA ASP A 168 -5.85 -38.12 13.68
C ASP A 168 -6.41 -38.66 15.02
N PRO A 169 -7.48 -39.50 15.00
CA PRO A 169 -8.12 -39.98 16.19
C PRO A 169 -7.20 -40.84 17.05
#